data_57749b56464c9a9bcc46b4093758eaf9
#
_entry.id   57749b56464c9a9bcc46b4093758eaf9
#
_cell.length_a   1.000
_cell.length_b   1.000
_cell.length_c   1.000
_cell.angle_alpha   90.00
_cell.angle_beta   90.00
_cell.angle_gamma   90.00
#
_symmetry.space_group_name_H-M   'P 1'
#
loop_
_entity.id
_entity.type
_entity.pdbx_description
1 polymer ?
#
loop_
_entity_poly.entity_id
_entity_poly.type
_entity_poly.pdbx_seq_one_letter_code
_entity_poly.pdbx_strand_id
1 'polypeptide(L)'
;YSLWQANLDAAWELDLWGRVRNLEDAALQAWLASDAARQAVHLALIAQVADGYLGLREIDERVAIARQTVTTREESYRIFRRRVEVGSTSKLDLTQVQTLLNQAQALLTQLEQARTTQLHALALLVGADPGPLPAKAPFDETTVLAELRAGLPSELLVSRPDIISAEHQLRASNAHIGAARAAFLPRIALTGSFGTASSDLNGLFDSGSRAWTFMPTLSLPIFDGGRRRANLELSEVRRDIAVAGYEKTIQTAFREVADALSAKHWLAEQLTIQRANLEAQSERARLAKLRYDNGSAAFLEVLDAQRDLLGAQQQLVQARRALLSSQVALYAALGGGTLAAAGEAQGAASTPASTPSTR
;
A
#
# COMPACT_ATOMS: atom_id res chain seq x y z
N TYR A 1 58.63 -2.37 29.81
CA TYR A 1 58.07 -1.17 30.48
C TYR A 1 56.59 -1.27 30.46
N SER A 2 55.95 -1.16 31.63
CA SER A 2 54.48 -1.02 31.72
C SER A 2 54.17 0.47 31.68
N LEU A 3 53.17 0.87 30.92
CA LEU A 3 52.64 2.23 30.87
C LEU A 3 51.15 2.18 31.09
N TRP A 4 50.71 2.81 32.17
CA TRP A 4 49.30 2.95 32.52
C TRP A 4 48.84 4.35 32.12
N GLN A 5 47.71 4.43 31.40
CA GLN A 5 47.14 5.71 30.93
C GLN A 5 45.62 5.70 31.14
N ALA A 6 45.09 6.84 31.56
CA ALA A 6 43.68 7.15 31.57
C ALA A 6 43.47 8.51 30.88
N ASN A 7 43.00 8.51 29.65
CA ASN A 7 42.93 9.74 28.79
C ASN A 7 41.47 10.00 28.36
N LEU A 8 41.13 11.26 28.32
CA LEU A 8 39.98 11.78 27.60
C LEU A 8 40.53 12.39 26.29
N ASP A 9 40.08 11.83 25.15
CA ASP A 9 40.48 12.26 23.83
C ASP A 9 39.35 13.04 23.18
N ALA A 10 39.68 14.19 22.55
CA ALA A 10 38.76 14.99 21.76
C ALA A 10 39.36 15.23 20.37
N ALA A 11 38.55 15.00 19.36
CA ALA A 11 38.91 15.30 17.97
C ALA A 11 37.81 16.13 17.31
N TRP A 12 38.17 17.23 16.70
CA TRP A 12 37.23 18.12 16.04
C TRP A 12 37.78 18.60 14.71
N GLU A 13 36.99 18.54 13.65
CA GLU A 13 37.30 19.12 12.36
C GLU A 13 36.67 20.51 12.25
N LEU A 14 37.50 21.51 11.95
CA LEU A 14 37.03 22.86 11.66
C LEU A 14 36.36 22.87 10.27
N ASP A 15 35.05 22.96 10.24
CA ASP A 15 34.24 22.87 9.00
C ASP A 15 34.14 24.23 8.29
N LEU A 16 35.28 24.78 7.87
CA LEU A 16 35.35 26.07 7.19
C LEU A 16 34.70 26.03 5.79
N TRP A 17 34.75 24.86 5.15
CA TRP A 17 34.30 24.66 3.78
C TRP A 17 32.94 23.96 3.69
N GLY A 18 32.33 23.69 4.81
CA GLY A 18 31.02 23.07 4.87
C GLY A 18 30.98 21.56 4.53
N ARG A 19 32.11 20.85 4.60
CA ARG A 19 32.17 19.42 4.34
C ARG A 19 31.28 18.64 5.33
N VAL A 20 31.45 18.90 6.62
CA VAL A 20 30.69 18.21 7.68
C VAL A 20 29.24 18.64 7.65
N ARG A 21 28.94 19.93 7.50
CA ARG A 21 27.57 20.46 7.38
C ARG A 21 26.83 19.87 6.18
N ASN A 22 27.48 19.73 5.02
CA ASN A 22 26.87 19.09 3.86
C ASN A 22 26.62 17.60 4.09
N LEU A 23 27.48 16.89 4.81
CA LEU A 23 27.24 15.48 5.20
C LEU A 23 26.09 15.35 6.22
N GLU A 24 26.01 16.28 7.17
CA GLU A 24 24.91 16.37 8.13
C GLU A 24 23.58 16.63 7.40
N ASP A 25 23.53 17.60 6.49
CA ASP A 25 22.35 17.88 5.67
C ASP A 25 21.96 16.65 4.82
N ALA A 26 22.94 16.00 4.17
CA ALA A 26 22.68 14.77 3.42
C ALA A 26 22.04 13.67 4.31
N ALA A 27 22.55 13.49 5.53
CA ALA A 27 22.01 12.53 6.49
C ALA A 27 20.60 12.91 6.98
N LEU A 28 20.36 14.21 7.26
CA LEU A 28 19.05 14.73 7.61
C LEU A 28 18.03 14.50 6.48
N GLN A 29 18.39 14.84 5.25
CA GLN A 29 17.53 14.64 4.08
C GLN A 29 17.25 13.14 3.84
N ALA A 30 18.24 12.28 4.02
CA ALA A 30 18.05 10.83 3.93
C ALA A 30 17.08 10.30 5.01
N TRP A 31 17.15 10.85 6.23
CA TRP A 31 16.21 10.52 7.30
C TRP A 31 14.79 10.99 6.98
N LEU A 32 14.60 12.22 6.50
CA LEU A 32 13.30 12.74 6.06
C LEU A 32 12.72 11.94 4.89
N ALA A 33 13.56 11.51 3.93
CA ALA A 33 13.18 10.62 2.84
C ALA A 33 12.66 9.27 3.38
N SER A 34 13.32 8.71 4.40
CA SER A 34 12.90 7.46 5.03
C SER A 34 11.58 7.60 5.79
N ASP A 35 11.34 8.73 6.48
CA ASP A 35 10.06 8.97 7.15
C ASP A 35 8.91 9.12 6.15
N ALA A 36 9.12 9.86 5.06
CA ALA A 36 8.14 9.97 3.98
C ALA A 36 7.89 8.60 3.30
N ALA A 37 8.92 7.79 3.09
CA ALA A 37 8.76 6.43 2.58
C ALA A 37 7.95 5.54 3.53
N ARG A 38 8.12 5.67 4.84
CA ARG A 38 7.29 4.99 5.85
C ARG A 38 5.82 5.36 5.71
N GLN A 39 5.51 6.66 5.48
CA GLN A 39 4.15 7.12 5.26
C GLN A 39 3.56 6.56 3.96
N ALA A 40 4.36 6.47 2.88
CA ALA A 40 3.95 5.86 1.62
C ALA A 40 3.60 4.36 1.79
N VAL A 41 4.42 3.60 2.53
CA VAL A 41 4.15 2.19 2.86
C VAL A 41 2.89 2.05 3.70
N HIS A 42 2.69 2.92 4.69
CA HIS A 42 1.47 2.92 5.52
C HIS A 42 0.21 3.15 4.69
N LEU A 43 0.23 4.13 3.78
CA LEU A 43 -0.87 4.39 2.85
C LEU A 43 -1.14 3.20 1.93
N ALA A 44 -0.09 2.61 1.36
CA ALA A 44 -0.21 1.43 0.51
C ALA A 44 -0.81 0.24 1.28
N LEU A 45 -0.41 0.04 2.54
CA LEU A 45 -0.96 -1.02 3.39
C LEU A 45 -2.46 -0.80 3.67
N ILE A 46 -2.87 0.43 4.00
CA ILE A 46 -4.29 0.77 4.18
C ILE A 46 -5.09 0.43 2.92
N ALA A 47 -4.60 0.83 1.75
CA ALA A 47 -5.25 0.54 0.47
C ALA A 47 -5.34 -0.97 0.20
N GLN A 48 -4.28 -1.73 0.48
CA GLN A 48 -4.26 -3.19 0.31
C GLN A 48 -5.23 -3.89 1.26
N VAL A 49 -5.31 -3.46 2.53
CA VAL A 49 -6.27 -4.02 3.50
C VAL A 49 -7.71 -3.71 3.07
N ALA A 50 -7.99 -2.48 2.63
CA ALA A 50 -9.30 -2.09 2.14
C ALA A 50 -9.71 -2.90 0.90
N ASP A 51 -8.83 -3.03 -0.11
CA ASP A 51 -9.09 -3.83 -1.30
C ASP A 51 -9.25 -5.33 -0.97
N GLY A 52 -8.41 -5.84 -0.06
CA GLY A 52 -8.52 -7.22 0.44
C GLY A 52 -9.85 -7.50 1.14
N TYR A 53 -10.35 -6.54 1.93
CA TYR A 53 -11.67 -6.63 2.55
C TYR A 53 -12.80 -6.59 1.54
N LEU A 54 -12.74 -5.69 0.53
CA LEU A 54 -13.71 -5.64 -0.56
C LEU A 54 -13.73 -6.96 -1.36
N GLY A 55 -12.56 -7.55 -1.60
CA GLY A 55 -12.45 -8.87 -2.23
C GLY A 55 -13.11 -9.97 -1.40
N LEU A 56 -12.96 -9.96 -0.09
CA LEU A 56 -13.65 -10.91 0.78
C LEU A 56 -15.16 -10.72 0.74
N ARG A 57 -15.65 -9.48 0.74
CA ARG A 57 -17.09 -9.15 0.65
C ARG A 57 -17.69 -9.62 -0.69
N GLU A 58 -16.96 -9.43 -1.81
CA GLU A 58 -17.32 -9.98 -3.11
C GLU A 58 -17.51 -11.49 -3.04
N ILE A 59 -16.51 -12.20 -2.50
CA ILE A 59 -16.54 -13.67 -2.42
C ILE A 59 -17.70 -14.13 -1.52
N ASP A 60 -17.93 -13.47 -0.38
CA ASP A 60 -19.04 -13.79 0.52
C ASP A 60 -20.41 -13.69 -0.17
N GLU A 61 -20.62 -12.66 -0.99
CA GLU A 61 -21.86 -12.48 -1.74
C GLU A 61 -22.03 -13.55 -2.83
N ARG A 62 -20.95 -13.86 -3.54
CA ARG A 62 -20.93 -14.93 -4.55
C ARG A 62 -21.15 -16.31 -3.93
N VAL A 63 -20.61 -16.58 -2.76
CA VAL A 63 -20.89 -17.81 -1.99
C VAL A 63 -22.37 -17.89 -1.63
N ALA A 64 -22.98 -16.78 -1.18
CA ALA A 64 -24.41 -16.77 -0.85
C ALA A 64 -25.28 -17.09 -2.08
N ILE A 65 -24.99 -16.49 -3.24
CA ILE A 65 -25.65 -16.77 -4.52
C ILE A 65 -25.45 -18.23 -4.93
N ALA A 66 -24.23 -18.76 -4.83
CA ALA A 66 -23.93 -20.15 -5.20
C ALA A 66 -24.64 -21.13 -4.29
N ARG A 67 -24.71 -20.92 -2.97
CA ARG A 67 -25.45 -21.76 -2.02
C ARG A 67 -26.93 -21.79 -2.36
N GLN A 68 -27.54 -20.62 -2.61
CA GLN A 68 -28.95 -20.54 -3.02
C GLN A 68 -29.19 -21.31 -4.33
N THR A 69 -28.25 -21.20 -5.29
CA THR A 69 -28.33 -21.93 -6.56
C THR A 69 -28.23 -23.44 -6.35
N VAL A 70 -27.32 -23.94 -5.50
CA VAL A 70 -27.21 -25.36 -5.18
C VAL A 70 -28.51 -25.87 -4.59
N THR A 71 -29.09 -25.19 -3.60
CA THR A 71 -30.39 -25.58 -2.98
C THR A 71 -31.50 -25.68 -4.02
N THR A 72 -31.61 -24.68 -4.92
CA THR A 72 -32.64 -24.70 -5.98
C THR A 72 -32.45 -25.87 -6.97
N ARG A 73 -31.17 -26.17 -7.30
CA ARG A 73 -30.87 -27.28 -8.24
C ARG A 73 -31.02 -28.66 -7.60
N GLU A 74 -30.72 -28.80 -6.31
CA GLU A 74 -31.01 -30.04 -5.56
C GLU A 74 -32.50 -30.36 -5.55
N GLU A 75 -33.34 -29.35 -5.33
CA GLU A 75 -34.79 -29.51 -5.41
C GLU A 75 -35.22 -29.91 -6.82
N SER A 76 -34.71 -29.26 -7.85
CA SER A 76 -34.98 -29.62 -9.25
C SER A 76 -34.56 -31.07 -9.55
N TYR A 77 -33.36 -31.48 -9.10
CA TYR A 77 -32.86 -32.84 -9.28
C TYR A 77 -33.78 -33.88 -8.59
N ARG A 78 -34.23 -33.60 -7.37
CA ARG A 78 -35.16 -34.45 -6.62
C ARG A 78 -36.49 -34.65 -7.38
N ILE A 79 -37.05 -33.56 -7.92
CA ILE A 79 -38.29 -33.59 -8.70
C ILE A 79 -38.09 -34.41 -9.99
N PHE A 80 -37.00 -34.14 -10.76
CA PHE A 80 -36.77 -34.84 -12.02
C PHE A 80 -36.46 -36.33 -11.82
N ARG A 81 -35.73 -36.69 -10.78
CA ARG A 81 -35.49 -38.08 -10.40
C ARG A 81 -36.81 -38.82 -10.20
N ARG A 82 -37.73 -38.21 -9.45
CA ARG A 82 -39.07 -38.81 -9.22
C ARG A 82 -39.87 -38.92 -10.50
N ARG A 83 -39.82 -37.95 -11.40
CA ARG A 83 -40.49 -38.00 -12.70
C ARG A 83 -39.95 -39.12 -13.60
N VAL A 84 -38.65 -39.38 -13.59
CA VAL A 84 -38.07 -40.53 -14.33
C VAL A 84 -38.51 -41.85 -13.75
N GLU A 85 -38.55 -42.00 -12.42
CA GLU A 85 -39.03 -43.22 -11.73
C GLU A 85 -40.45 -43.57 -12.11
N VAL A 86 -41.32 -42.60 -12.35
CA VAL A 86 -42.71 -42.82 -12.77
C VAL A 86 -42.90 -42.72 -14.29
N GLY A 87 -41.85 -42.65 -15.09
CA GLY A 87 -41.88 -42.63 -16.55
C GLY A 87 -42.37 -41.34 -17.19
N SER A 88 -42.48 -40.22 -16.47
CA SER A 88 -43.04 -38.95 -16.95
C SER A 88 -42.01 -37.96 -17.56
N THR A 89 -40.73 -38.30 -17.55
CA THR A 89 -39.68 -37.52 -18.20
C THR A 89 -38.51 -38.42 -18.63
N SER A 90 -37.61 -37.90 -19.49
CA SER A 90 -36.53 -38.69 -20.03
C SER A 90 -35.34 -38.77 -19.06
N LYS A 91 -34.53 -39.85 -19.19
CA LYS A 91 -33.26 -39.97 -18.49
C LYS A 91 -32.28 -38.87 -18.93
N LEU A 92 -32.38 -38.34 -20.15
CA LEU A 92 -31.57 -37.24 -20.67
C LEU A 92 -31.82 -35.97 -19.85
N ASP A 93 -33.10 -35.62 -19.61
CA ASP A 93 -33.46 -34.44 -18.83
C ASP A 93 -32.91 -34.53 -17.41
N LEU A 94 -33.00 -35.70 -16.76
CA LEU A 94 -32.40 -35.91 -15.44
C LEU A 94 -30.90 -35.72 -15.45
N THR A 95 -30.23 -36.25 -16.47
CA THR A 95 -28.76 -36.10 -16.60
C THR A 95 -28.35 -34.63 -16.79
N GLN A 96 -29.11 -33.84 -17.55
CA GLN A 96 -28.87 -32.40 -17.71
C GLN A 96 -29.04 -31.65 -16.39
N VAL A 97 -30.11 -31.93 -15.61
CA VAL A 97 -30.28 -31.34 -14.28
C VAL A 97 -29.15 -31.71 -13.33
N GLN A 98 -28.71 -32.99 -13.34
CA GLN A 98 -27.59 -33.46 -12.55
C GLN A 98 -26.26 -32.73 -12.91
N THR A 99 -26.01 -32.52 -14.21
CA THR A 99 -24.85 -31.81 -14.68
C THR A 99 -24.82 -30.38 -14.12
N LEU A 100 -25.94 -29.66 -14.17
CA LEU A 100 -26.01 -28.30 -13.63
C LEU A 100 -25.92 -28.24 -12.10
N LEU A 101 -26.44 -29.27 -11.40
CA LEU A 101 -26.22 -29.38 -9.94
C LEU A 101 -24.74 -29.56 -9.62
N ASN A 102 -24.05 -30.49 -10.30
CA ASN A 102 -22.62 -30.71 -10.11
C ASN A 102 -21.78 -29.46 -10.40
N GLN A 103 -22.14 -28.71 -11.44
CA GLN A 103 -21.49 -27.43 -11.77
C GLN A 103 -21.68 -26.38 -10.66
N ALA A 104 -22.88 -26.28 -10.09
CA ALA A 104 -23.17 -25.37 -8.99
C ALA A 104 -22.39 -25.75 -7.71
N GLN A 105 -22.32 -27.03 -7.40
CA GLN A 105 -21.56 -27.55 -6.26
C GLN A 105 -20.07 -27.32 -6.44
N ALA A 106 -19.52 -27.53 -7.65
CA ALA A 106 -18.14 -27.24 -7.97
C ALA A 106 -17.82 -25.74 -7.80
N LEU A 107 -18.67 -24.84 -8.31
CA LEU A 107 -18.54 -23.40 -8.14
C LEU A 107 -18.55 -23.01 -6.66
N LEU A 108 -19.49 -23.55 -5.88
CA LEU A 108 -19.57 -23.27 -4.44
C LEU A 108 -18.27 -23.68 -3.73
N THR A 109 -17.77 -24.89 -3.97
CA THR A 109 -16.53 -25.40 -3.38
C THR A 109 -15.32 -24.50 -3.74
N GLN A 110 -15.24 -24.07 -5.00
CA GLN A 110 -14.19 -23.14 -5.46
C GLN A 110 -14.26 -21.78 -4.75
N LEU A 111 -15.47 -21.24 -4.59
CA LEU A 111 -15.66 -19.96 -3.90
C LEU A 111 -15.36 -20.06 -2.39
N GLU A 112 -15.70 -21.16 -1.74
CA GLU A 112 -15.37 -21.41 -0.33
C GLU A 112 -13.85 -21.53 -0.11
N GLN A 113 -13.14 -22.18 -1.04
CA GLN A 113 -11.68 -22.20 -1.05
C GLN A 113 -11.11 -20.80 -1.23
N ALA A 114 -11.59 -20.05 -2.22
CA ALA A 114 -11.14 -18.67 -2.47
C ALA A 114 -11.38 -17.77 -1.25
N ARG A 115 -12.53 -17.94 -0.56
CA ARG A 115 -12.85 -17.23 0.68
C ARG A 115 -11.80 -17.48 1.77
N THR A 116 -11.46 -18.75 1.98
CA THR A 116 -10.46 -19.14 2.98
C THR A 116 -9.09 -18.55 2.64
N THR A 117 -8.66 -18.61 1.38
CA THR A 117 -7.41 -18.02 0.92
C THR A 117 -7.39 -16.50 1.13
N GLN A 118 -8.51 -15.82 0.84
CA GLN A 118 -8.61 -14.36 1.04
C GLN A 118 -8.55 -13.96 2.52
N LEU A 119 -9.13 -14.77 3.42
CA LEU A 119 -9.02 -14.57 4.87
C LEU A 119 -7.55 -14.69 5.34
N HIS A 120 -6.84 -15.70 4.86
CA HIS A 120 -5.42 -15.85 5.18
C HIS A 120 -4.58 -14.67 4.67
N ALA A 121 -4.88 -14.16 3.46
CA ALA A 121 -4.21 -12.97 2.92
C ALA A 121 -4.48 -11.73 3.77
N LEU A 122 -5.72 -11.52 4.22
CA LEU A 122 -6.05 -10.42 5.13
C LEU A 122 -5.37 -10.58 6.50
N ALA A 123 -5.33 -11.79 7.06
CA ALA A 123 -4.62 -12.06 8.31
C ALA A 123 -3.13 -11.70 8.21
N LEU A 124 -2.49 -12.00 7.09
CA LEU A 124 -1.10 -11.61 6.83
C LEU A 124 -0.93 -10.09 6.77
N LEU A 125 -1.82 -9.37 6.07
CA LEU A 125 -1.75 -7.91 5.94
C LEU A 125 -1.97 -7.19 7.27
N VAL A 126 -2.87 -7.70 8.11
CA VAL A 126 -3.19 -7.13 9.44
C VAL A 126 -2.17 -7.57 10.50
N GLY A 127 -1.42 -8.64 10.25
CA GLY A 127 -0.46 -9.21 11.21
C GLY A 127 -1.10 -10.01 12.35
N ALA A 128 -2.41 -10.27 12.28
CA ALA A 128 -3.16 -11.03 13.27
C ALA A 128 -4.40 -11.68 12.62
N ASP A 129 -5.01 -12.64 13.30
CA ASP A 129 -6.34 -13.12 12.90
C ASP A 129 -7.32 -11.93 12.94
N PRO A 130 -7.98 -11.60 11.81
CA PRO A 130 -8.91 -10.47 11.76
C PRO A 130 -10.14 -10.65 12.67
N GLY A 131 -10.28 -11.82 13.29
CA GLY A 131 -11.41 -12.12 14.18
C GLY A 131 -12.77 -12.06 13.49
N PRO A 132 -13.87 -11.92 14.24
CA PRO A 132 -15.17 -11.71 13.64
C PRO A 132 -15.22 -10.35 12.96
N LEU A 133 -15.28 -10.38 11.63
CA LEU A 133 -15.42 -9.16 10.82
C LEU A 133 -16.73 -8.42 11.18
N PRO A 134 -16.79 -7.08 11.02
CA PRO A 134 -17.98 -6.30 11.29
C PRO A 134 -19.22 -6.90 10.64
N ALA A 135 -20.37 -6.79 11.31
CA ALA A 135 -21.66 -7.27 10.79
C ALA A 135 -21.83 -6.81 9.33
N LYS A 136 -22.31 -7.74 8.50
CA LYS A 136 -22.43 -7.54 7.04
C LYS A 136 -23.33 -6.34 6.73
N ALA A 137 -22.73 -5.16 6.58
CA ALA A 137 -23.41 -4.05 5.90
C ALA A 137 -23.72 -4.46 4.45
N PRO A 138 -24.78 -3.93 3.82
CA PRO A 138 -25.03 -4.18 2.40
C PRO A 138 -23.76 -3.89 1.58
N PHE A 139 -23.43 -4.81 0.66
CA PHE A 139 -22.32 -4.63 -0.28
C PHE A 139 -22.83 -3.81 -1.46
N ASP A 140 -22.97 -2.52 -1.26
CA ASP A 140 -23.44 -1.54 -2.25
C ASP A 140 -22.44 -0.43 -2.50
N GLU A 141 -22.74 0.48 -3.41
CA GLU A 141 -21.81 1.57 -3.80
C GLU A 141 -21.63 2.63 -2.72
N THR A 142 -22.42 2.61 -1.64
CA THR A 142 -22.30 3.55 -0.53
C THR A 142 -21.27 3.09 0.51
N THR A 143 -20.73 1.88 0.35
CA THR A 143 -19.83 1.23 1.31
C THR A 143 -18.47 1.94 1.39
N VAL A 144 -18.06 2.67 0.37
CA VAL A 144 -16.76 3.37 0.30
C VAL A 144 -16.98 4.84 -0.02
N LEU A 145 -16.38 5.68 0.78
CA LEU A 145 -16.18 7.14 0.71
C LEU A 145 -17.06 7.94 -0.28
N ALA A 146 -17.76 8.92 0.28
CA ALA A 146 -18.37 10.05 -0.44
C ALA A 146 -17.37 10.70 -1.43
N GLU A 147 -17.88 11.29 -2.51
CA GLU A 147 -17.16 11.87 -3.63
C GLU A 147 -15.75 12.42 -3.33
N LEU A 148 -14.72 11.61 -3.64
CA LEU A 148 -13.35 12.09 -3.73
C LEU A 148 -13.24 13.00 -4.95
N ARG A 149 -12.98 14.28 -4.71
CA ARG A 149 -12.64 15.24 -5.76
C ARG A 149 -11.15 15.13 -6.05
N ALA A 150 -10.81 14.97 -7.32
CA ALA A 150 -9.44 15.16 -7.75
C ALA A 150 -9.09 16.64 -7.48
N GLY A 151 -8.16 16.90 -6.56
CA GLY A 151 -7.63 18.22 -6.27
C GLY A 151 -6.87 18.83 -7.45
N LEU A 152 -6.25 19.99 -7.25
CA LEU A 152 -5.39 20.60 -8.26
C LEU A 152 -4.13 19.73 -8.48
N PRO A 153 -3.59 19.64 -9.70
CA PRO A 153 -2.36 18.90 -9.96
C PRO A 153 -1.17 19.27 -9.04
N SER A 154 -1.10 20.53 -8.61
CA SER A 154 -0.08 21.03 -7.68
C SER A 154 -0.21 20.46 -6.26
N GLU A 155 -1.42 20.09 -5.83
CA GLU A 155 -1.65 19.50 -4.51
C GLU A 155 -1.07 18.08 -4.41
N LEU A 156 -1.02 17.35 -5.52
CA LEU A 156 -0.39 16.02 -5.57
C LEU A 156 1.10 16.06 -5.23
N LEU A 157 1.80 17.12 -5.66
CA LEU A 157 3.25 17.25 -5.44
C LEU A 157 3.61 17.43 -3.97
N VAL A 158 2.70 17.97 -3.16
CA VAL A 158 2.92 18.24 -1.73
C VAL A 158 2.20 17.25 -0.81
N SER A 159 1.23 16.47 -1.33
CA SER A 159 0.44 15.54 -0.53
C SER A 159 0.93 14.10 -0.61
N ARG A 160 1.63 13.71 -1.69
CA ARG A 160 2.08 12.33 -1.89
C ARG A 160 3.39 12.04 -1.18
N PRO A 161 3.41 11.08 -0.24
CA PRO A 161 4.62 10.76 0.51
C PRO A 161 5.77 10.19 -0.34
N ASP A 162 5.47 9.48 -1.44
CA ASP A 162 6.47 8.95 -2.36
C ASP A 162 7.21 10.06 -3.13
N ILE A 163 6.50 11.11 -3.54
CA ILE A 163 7.08 12.30 -4.18
C ILE A 163 7.96 13.05 -3.17
N ILE A 164 7.47 13.25 -1.94
CA ILE A 164 8.22 13.89 -0.86
C ILE A 164 9.50 13.12 -0.54
N SER A 165 9.42 11.78 -0.49
CA SER A 165 10.59 10.92 -0.29
C SER A 165 11.63 11.09 -1.40
N ALA A 166 11.20 11.07 -2.67
CA ALA A 166 12.10 11.25 -3.81
C ALA A 166 12.72 12.65 -3.85
N GLU A 167 12.00 13.69 -3.45
CA GLU A 167 12.54 15.06 -3.33
C GLU A 167 13.63 15.13 -2.27
N HIS A 168 13.44 14.57 -1.09
CA HIS A 168 14.44 14.51 -0.04
C HIS A 168 15.68 13.70 -0.46
N GLN A 169 15.52 12.60 -1.21
CA GLN A 169 16.63 11.84 -1.79
C GLN A 169 17.45 12.68 -2.78
N LEU A 170 16.79 13.50 -3.59
CA LEU A 170 17.44 14.44 -4.50
C LEU A 170 18.22 15.51 -3.72
N ARG A 171 17.63 16.07 -2.66
CA ARG A 171 18.31 17.06 -1.77
C ARG A 171 19.53 16.45 -1.09
N ALA A 172 19.44 15.20 -0.60
CA ALA A 172 20.57 14.47 -0.03
C ALA A 172 21.71 14.30 -1.04
N SER A 173 21.38 13.96 -2.30
CA SER A 173 22.37 13.81 -3.38
C SER A 173 23.06 15.13 -3.71
N ASN A 174 22.33 16.25 -3.69
CA ASN A 174 22.92 17.60 -3.87
C ASN A 174 23.87 17.96 -2.72
N ALA A 175 23.53 17.64 -1.48
CA ALA A 175 24.39 17.87 -0.32
C ALA A 175 25.69 17.06 -0.43
N HIS A 176 25.64 15.82 -0.92
CA HIS A 176 26.83 15.01 -1.18
C HIS A 176 27.80 15.66 -2.20
N ILE A 177 27.30 16.36 -3.22
CA ILE A 177 28.14 17.12 -4.15
C ILE A 177 28.87 18.25 -3.40
N GLY A 178 28.17 18.96 -2.50
CA GLY A 178 28.80 19.97 -1.63
C GLY A 178 29.94 19.40 -0.81
N ALA A 179 29.75 18.26 -0.18
CA ALA A 179 30.79 17.57 0.59
C ALA A 179 31.95 17.09 -0.29
N ALA A 180 31.68 16.58 -1.50
CA ALA A 180 32.73 16.17 -2.45
C ALA A 180 33.55 17.34 -2.96
N ARG A 181 32.94 18.51 -3.20
CA ARG A 181 33.64 19.74 -3.57
C ARG A 181 34.53 20.28 -2.42
N ALA A 182 34.01 20.24 -1.19
CA ALA A 182 34.79 20.65 0.00
C ALA A 182 36.04 19.76 0.23
N ALA A 183 36.03 18.51 -0.24
CA ALA A 183 37.17 17.59 -0.13
C ALA A 183 38.40 18.03 -0.96
N PHE A 184 38.30 19.01 -1.88
CA PHE A 184 39.42 19.58 -2.61
C PHE A 184 40.18 20.66 -1.78
N LEU A 185 39.58 21.13 -0.69
CA LEU A 185 40.09 22.19 0.15
C LEU A 185 40.88 21.64 1.36
N PRO A 186 41.74 22.45 2.03
CA PRO A 186 42.48 21.97 3.17
C PRO A 186 41.59 21.49 4.32
N ARG A 187 41.90 20.33 4.88
CA ARG A 187 41.25 19.83 6.08
C ARG A 187 42.02 20.28 7.32
N ILE A 188 41.35 20.94 8.25
CA ILE A 188 41.91 21.37 9.52
C ILE A 188 41.25 20.53 10.62
N ALA A 189 42.06 19.72 11.31
CA ALA A 189 41.64 18.92 12.43
C ALA A 189 42.36 19.33 13.70
N LEU A 190 41.64 19.47 14.80
CA LEU A 190 42.14 19.72 16.12
C LEU A 190 42.00 18.43 16.93
N THR A 191 43.10 17.87 17.39
CA THR A 191 43.11 16.71 18.26
C THR A 191 43.74 17.08 19.60
N GLY A 192 43.10 16.69 20.68
CA GLY A 192 43.64 16.92 22.03
C GLY A 192 43.37 15.70 22.92
N SER A 193 44.29 15.44 23.79
CA SER A 193 44.10 14.49 24.88
C SER A 193 44.45 15.14 26.22
N PHE A 194 43.67 14.79 27.23
CA PHE A 194 43.95 15.19 28.61
C PHE A 194 43.73 13.97 29.52
N GLY A 195 44.72 13.71 30.37
CA GLY A 195 44.64 12.54 31.26
C GLY A 195 45.81 12.40 32.20
N THR A 196 46.08 11.18 32.55
CA THR A 196 47.18 10.79 33.43
C THR A 196 47.94 9.62 32.83
N ALA A 197 49.27 9.61 33.02
CA ALA A 197 50.16 8.55 32.58
C ALA A 197 51.20 8.23 33.65
N SER A 198 51.42 6.93 33.94
CA SER A 198 52.42 6.47 34.96
C SER A 198 52.99 5.14 34.54
N SER A 199 54.24 4.87 34.95
CA SER A 199 54.90 3.55 34.88
C SER A 199 54.30 2.52 35.82
N ASP A 200 53.70 2.99 36.91
CA ASP A 200 53.07 2.16 37.95
C ASP A 200 51.61 2.52 38.14
N LEU A 201 50.76 1.52 38.35
CA LEU A 201 49.32 1.72 38.54
C LEU A 201 49.00 2.62 39.74
N ASN A 202 49.75 2.48 40.83
CA ASN A 202 49.55 3.23 42.08
C ASN A 202 49.83 4.74 41.90
N GLY A 203 50.70 5.12 40.97
CA GLY A 203 51.05 6.52 40.65
C GLY A 203 50.16 7.17 39.58
N LEU A 204 49.17 6.48 39.05
CA LEU A 204 48.39 6.95 37.88
C LEU A 204 47.63 8.27 38.16
N PHE A 205 47.19 8.48 39.40
CA PHE A 205 46.42 9.67 39.79
C PHE A 205 47.19 10.62 40.72
N ASP A 206 48.52 10.44 40.86
CA ASP A 206 49.37 11.33 41.66
C ASP A 206 49.56 12.69 41.01
N SER A 207 49.98 13.68 41.78
CA SER A 207 50.10 15.09 41.34
C SER A 207 51.10 15.34 40.19
N GLY A 208 51.92 14.35 39.83
CA GLY A 208 52.90 14.41 38.76
C GLY A 208 52.52 13.62 37.49
N SER A 209 51.43 12.87 37.49
CA SER A 209 51.04 11.99 36.37
C SER A 209 50.21 12.66 35.27
N ARG A 210 49.84 13.95 35.40
CA ARG A 210 49.03 14.65 34.45
C ARG A 210 49.78 14.83 33.09
N ALA A 211 49.10 14.40 32.00
CA ALA A 211 49.58 14.55 30.64
C ALA A 211 48.49 15.14 29.78
N TRP A 212 48.86 16.06 28.93
CA TRP A 212 47.97 16.61 27.93
C TRP A 212 48.69 16.78 26.60
N THR A 213 47.96 16.65 25.50
CA THR A 213 48.43 16.93 24.17
C THR A 213 47.43 17.79 23.42
N PHE A 214 47.93 18.70 22.59
CA PHE A 214 47.11 19.46 21.65
C PHE A 214 47.82 19.48 20.31
N MET A 215 47.20 18.90 19.29
CA MET A 215 47.82 18.69 17.98
C MET A 215 46.89 19.19 16.88
N PRO A 216 47.00 20.44 16.46
CA PRO A 216 46.33 20.92 15.25
C PRO A 216 47.02 20.32 14.01
N THR A 217 46.21 19.83 13.07
CA THR A 217 46.69 19.23 11.83
C THR A 217 46.04 19.92 10.64
N LEU A 218 46.83 20.36 9.68
CA LEU A 218 46.42 20.88 8.37
C LEU A 218 46.80 19.86 7.30
N SER A 219 45.85 19.35 6.56
CA SER A 219 46.07 18.39 5.48
C SER A 219 45.49 18.91 4.17
N LEU A 220 46.33 19.11 3.18
CA LEU A 220 45.94 19.46 1.81
C LEU A 220 46.51 18.40 0.85
N PRO A 221 45.68 17.51 0.32
CA PRO A 221 46.15 16.53 -0.66
C PRO A 221 46.37 17.21 -2.01
N ILE A 222 47.63 17.31 -2.45
CA ILE A 222 48.04 17.95 -3.71
C ILE A 222 47.86 16.96 -4.87
N PHE A 223 48.23 15.68 -4.66
CA PHE A 223 48.12 14.62 -5.65
C PHE A 223 47.53 13.37 -5.04
N ASP A 224 46.48 12.83 -5.67
CA ASP A 224 45.75 11.63 -5.22
C ASP A 224 45.35 10.68 -6.36
N GLY A 225 46.03 10.80 -7.51
CA GLY A 225 45.75 9.97 -8.69
C GLY A 225 44.35 10.16 -9.30
N GLY A 226 43.73 11.32 -9.06
CA GLY A 226 42.38 11.66 -9.61
C GLY A 226 41.20 11.19 -8.76
N ARG A 227 41.46 10.60 -7.58
CA ARG A 227 40.38 10.02 -6.71
C ARG A 227 39.32 11.04 -6.35
N ARG A 228 39.66 12.27 -5.96
CA ARG A 228 38.69 13.33 -5.60
C ARG A 228 37.83 13.74 -6.78
N ARG A 229 38.45 13.85 -7.98
CA ARG A 229 37.71 14.16 -9.21
C ARG A 229 36.71 13.08 -9.55
N ALA A 230 37.13 11.81 -9.49
CA ALA A 230 36.23 10.68 -9.71
C ALA A 230 35.09 10.61 -8.66
N ASN A 231 35.38 10.95 -7.39
CA ASN A 231 34.33 11.01 -6.35
C ASN A 231 33.35 12.17 -6.59
N LEU A 232 33.79 13.32 -7.08
CA LEU A 232 32.91 14.43 -7.46
C LEU A 232 32.03 14.02 -8.65
N GLU A 233 32.61 13.48 -9.71
CA GLU A 233 31.90 12.98 -10.89
C GLU A 233 30.86 11.90 -10.48
N LEU A 234 31.23 10.98 -9.59
CA LEU A 234 30.29 9.99 -9.05
C LEU A 234 29.11 10.65 -8.30
N SER A 235 29.38 11.69 -7.50
CA SER A 235 28.31 12.41 -6.77
C SER A 235 27.40 13.17 -7.72
N GLU A 236 27.91 13.73 -8.80
CA GLU A 236 27.13 14.41 -9.85
C GLU A 236 26.25 13.40 -10.61
N VAL A 237 26.79 12.25 -11.01
CA VAL A 237 26.00 11.17 -11.65
C VAL A 237 24.91 10.64 -10.71
N ARG A 238 25.18 10.50 -9.41
CA ARG A 238 24.17 10.09 -8.43
C ARG A 238 23.04 11.11 -8.30
N ARG A 239 23.35 12.40 -8.35
CA ARG A 239 22.32 13.45 -8.42
C ARG A 239 21.47 13.31 -9.69
N ASP A 240 22.09 13.09 -10.85
CA ASP A 240 21.36 12.95 -12.12
C ASP A 240 20.42 11.72 -12.10
N ILE A 241 20.86 10.64 -11.49
CA ILE A 241 19.99 9.46 -11.22
C ILE A 241 18.83 9.84 -10.29
N ALA A 242 19.09 10.63 -9.24
CA ALA A 242 18.05 11.08 -8.32
C ALA A 242 17.04 12.04 -8.99
N VAL A 243 17.48 12.92 -9.90
CA VAL A 243 16.61 13.78 -10.73
C VAL A 243 15.68 12.94 -11.58
N ALA A 244 16.23 11.99 -12.35
CA ALA A 244 15.44 11.11 -13.20
C ALA A 244 14.46 10.24 -12.36
N GLY A 245 14.87 9.81 -11.17
CA GLY A 245 14.02 9.10 -10.21
C GLY A 245 12.84 9.96 -9.74
N TYR A 246 13.11 11.21 -9.37
CA TYR A 246 12.09 12.18 -8.93
C TYR A 246 11.09 12.48 -10.05
N GLU A 247 11.55 12.76 -11.26
CA GLU A 247 10.69 12.99 -12.43
C GLU A 247 9.81 11.78 -12.73
N LYS A 248 10.39 10.58 -12.70
CA LYS A 248 9.65 9.32 -12.90
C LYS A 248 8.57 9.13 -11.83
N THR A 249 8.85 9.44 -10.56
CA THR A 249 7.87 9.34 -9.48
C THR A 249 6.70 10.28 -9.71
N ILE A 250 6.96 11.54 -10.12
CA ILE A 250 5.92 12.51 -10.48
C ILE A 250 5.07 12.01 -11.64
N GLN A 251 5.68 11.55 -12.73
CA GLN A 251 4.96 11.02 -13.89
C GLN A 251 4.11 9.81 -13.54
N THR A 252 4.63 8.93 -12.68
CA THR A 252 3.88 7.76 -12.18
C THR A 252 2.68 8.20 -11.37
N ALA A 253 2.83 9.19 -10.49
CA ALA A 253 1.74 9.72 -9.68
C ALA A 253 0.61 10.31 -10.53
N PHE A 254 0.94 11.11 -11.53
CA PHE A 254 -0.07 11.66 -12.46
C PHE A 254 -0.78 10.57 -13.25
N ARG A 255 -0.05 9.55 -13.73
CA ARG A 255 -0.64 8.41 -14.42
C ARG A 255 -1.61 7.66 -13.50
N GLU A 256 -1.23 7.36 -12.26
CA GLU A 256 -2.08 6.64 -11.31
C GLU A 256 -3.39 7.37 -11.03
N VAL A 257 -3.36 8.69 -10.87
CA VAL A 257 -4.58 9.50 -10.70
C VAL A 257 -5.43 9.47 -11.96
N ALA A 258 -4.83 9.64 -13.14
CA ALA A 258 -5.56 9.60 -14.41
C ALA A 258 -6.20 8.22 -14.66
N ASP A 259 -5.46 7.13 -14.38
CA ASP A 259 -5.95 5.76 -14.50
C ASP A 259 -7.11 5.50 -13.52
N ALA A 260 -6.99 5.94 -12.26
CA ALA A 260 -8.03 5.77 -11.25
C ALA A 260 -9.32 6.56 -11.57
N LEU A 261 -9.20 7.79 -12.08
CA LEU A 261 -10.34 8.59 -12.54
C LEU A 261 -11.02 7.96 -13.75
N SER A 262 -10.25 7.49 -14.73
CA SER A 262 -10.74 6.77 -15.90
C SER A 262 -11.46 5.48 -15.48
N ALA A 263 -10.85 4.68 -14.58
CA ALA A 263 -11.43 3.46 -14.06
C ALA A 263 -12.78 3.74 -13.35
N LYS A 264 -12.85 4.76 -12.49
CA LYS A 264 -14.10 5.16 -11.82
C LYS A 264 -15.22 5.44 -12.82
N HIS A 265 -14.93 6.16 -13.90
CA HIS A 265 -15.92 6.50 -14.93
C HIS A 265 -16.43 5.24 -15.67
N TRP A 266 -15.52 4.46 -16.23
CA TRP A 266 -15.91 3.31 -17.05
C TRP A 266 -16.51 2.15 -16.24
N LEU A 267 -16.05 1.95 -15.01
CA LEU A 267 -16.61 0.92 -14.14
C LEU A 267 -18.01 1.29 -13.64
N ALA A 268 -18.33 2.57 -13.45
CA ALA A 268 -19.69 3.00 -13.13
C ALA A 268 -20.65 2.75 -14.30
N GLU A 269 -20.22 3.02 -15.52
CA GLU A 269 -21.00 2.70 -16.72
C GLU A 269 -21.18 1.18 -16.88
N GLN A 270 -20.09 0.41 -16.72
CA GLN A 270 -20.15 -1.06 -16.77
C GLN A 270 -21.09 -1.62 -15.73
N LEU A 271 -21.11 -1.10 -14.51
CA LEU A 271 -22.01 -1.51 -13.45
C LEU A 271 -23.48 -1.28 -13.83
N THR A 272 -23.78 -0.15 -14.47
CA THR A 272 -25.12 0.17 -14.99
C THR A 272 -25.57 -0.85 -16.05
N ILE A 273 -24.69 -1.19 -16.99
CA ILE A 273 -24.94 -2.22 -18.00
C ILE A 273 -25.17 -3.59 -17.36
N GLN A 274 -24.35 -3.97 -16.36
CA GLN A 274 -24.51 -5.27 -15.68
C GLN A 274 -25.82 -5.36 -14.87
N ARG A 275 -26.30 -4.24 -14.30
CA ARG A 275 -27.63 -4.20 -13.67
C ARG A 275 -28.74 -4.46 -14.67
N ALA A 276 -28.73 -3.77 -15.80
CA ALA A 276 -29.70 -3.97 -16.87
C ALA A 276 -29.65 -5.42 -17.41
N ASN A 277 -28.44 -5.98 -17.57
CA ASN A 277 -28.27 -7.39 -17.96
C ASN A 277 -28.86 -8.35 -16.93
N LEU A 278 -28.64 -8.13 -15.63
CA LEU A 278 -29.24 -8.97 -14.59
C LEU A 278 -30.75 -8.91 -14.62
N GLU A 279 -31.35 -7.72 -14.79
CA GLU A 279 -32.81 -7.57 -14.91
C GLU A 279 -33.35 -8.35 -16.11
N ALA A 280 -32.71 -8.21 -17.28
CA ALA A 280 -33.10 -8.94 -18.48
C ALA A 280 -33.01 -10.49 -18.32
N GLN A 281 -31.90 -10.98 -17.70
CA GLN A 281 -31.72 -12.40 -17.45
C GLN A 281 -32.69 -12.93 -16.38
N SER A 282 -33.05 -12.13 -15.39
CA SER A 282 -34.05 -12.48 -14.38
C SER A 282 -35.44 -12.65 -15.01
N GLU A 283 -35.82 -11.70 -15.88
CA GLU A 283 -37.11 -11.78 -16.59
C GLU A 283 -37.11 -12.95 -17.59
N ARG A 284 -36.01 -13.18 -18.31
CA ARG A 284 -35.86 -14.34 -19.20
C ARG A 284 -36.05 -15.67 -18.42
N ALA A 285 -35.43 -15.80 -17.25
CA ALA A 285 -35.55 -17.00 -16.43
C ALA A 285 -36.97 -17.18 -15.91
N ARG A 286 -37.64 -16.08 -15.53
CA ARG A 286 -39.05 -16.10 -15.12
C ARG A 286 -39.98 -16.56 -16.27
N LEU A 287 -39.81 -15.99 -17.46
CA LEU A 287 -40.60 -16.30 -18.65
C LEU A 287 -40.35 -17.73 -19.15
N ALA A 288 -39.09 -18.19 -19.17
CA ALA A 288 -38.75 -19.57 -19.55
C ALA A 288 -39.44 -20.59 -18.61
N LYS A 289 -39.41 -20.32 -17.29
CA LYS A 289 -40.10 -21.16 -16.32
C LYS A 289 -41.61 -21.16 -16.55
N LEU A 290 -42.22 -19.99 -16.80
CA LEU A 290 -43.68 -19.90 -17.06
C LEU A 290 -44.08 -20.69 -18.32
N ARG A 291 -43.31 -20.58 -19.42
CA ARG A 291 -43.54 -21.34 -20.65
C ARG A 291 -43.44 -22.86 -20.43
N TYR A 292 -42.43 -23.28 -19.68
CA TYR A 292 -42.29 -24.69 -19.33
C TYR A 292 -43.46 -25.19 -18.47
N ASP A 293 -43.88 -24.47 -17.44
CA ASP A 293 -44.95 -24.81 -16.54
C ASP A 293 -46.33 -24.93 -17.30
N ASN A 294 -46.48 -24.16 -18.41
CA ASN A 294 -47.64 -24.25 -19.31
C ASN A 294 -47.45 -25.25 -20.48
N GLY A 295 -46.39 -26.04 -20.49
CA GLY A 295 -46.15 -27.07 -21.50
C GLY A 295 -45.73 -26.52 -22.88
N SER A 296 -45.40 -25.21 -23.03
CA SER A 296 -45.09 -24.57 -24.29
C SER A 296 -43.58 -24.44 -24.58
N ALA A 297 -42.72 -24.97 -23.70
CA ALA A 297 -41.26 -24.98 -23.88
C ALA A 297 -40.63 -26.23 -23.28
N ALA A 298 -39.47 -26.64 -23.83
CA ALA A 298 -38.67 -27.70 -23.26
C ALA A 298 -37.96 -27.21 -21.96
N PHE A 299 -37.71 -28.12 -21.03
CA PHE A 299 -37.04 -27.79 -19.79
C PHE A 299 -35.60 -27.25 -20.00
N LEU A 300 -34.95 -27.63 -21.08
CA LEU A 300 -33.67 -27.13 -21.47
C LEU A 300 -33.61 -25.57 -21.54
N GLU A 301 -34.70 -24.93 -22.02
CA GLU A 301 -34.81 -23.47 -22.07
C GLU A 301 -34.74 -22.85 -20.66
N VAL A 302 -35.36 -23.51 -19.67
CA VAL A 302 -35.31 -23.10 -18.26
C VAL A 302 -33.86 -23.25 -17.71
N LEU A 303 -33.22 -24.38 -18.01
CA LEU A 303 -31.87 -24.67 -17.55
C LEU A 303 -30.84 -23.62 -18.10
N ASP A 304 -30.93 -23.28 -19.39
CA ASP A 304 -30.10 -22.28 -20.02
C ASP A 304 -30.34 -20.88 -19.42
N ALA A 305 -31.60 -20.48 -19.23
CA ALA A 305 -31.92 -19.20 -18.63
C ALA A 305 -31.44 -19.10 -17.17
N GLN A 306 -31.53 -20.19 -16.38
CA GLN A 306 -31.00 -20.23 -15.02
C GLN A 306 -29.47 -20.19 -14.95
N ARG A 307 -28.77 -20.83 -15.91
CA ARG A 307 -27.33 -20.77 -16.01
C ARG A 307 -26.86 -19.32 -16.30
N ASP A 308 -27.53 -18.67 -17.27
CA ASP A 308 -27.18 -17.32 -17.69
C ASP A 308 -27.51 -16.29 -16.59
N LEU A 309 -28.63 -16.50 -15.84
CA LEU A 309 -28.97 -15.69 -14.67
C LEU A 309 -27.91 -15.79 -13.58
N LEU A 310 -27.43 -16.99 -13.23
CA LEU A 310 -26.34 -17.18 -12.29
C LEU A 310 -25.08 -16.44 -12.75
N GLY A 311 -24.73 -16.53 -14.04
CA GLY A 311 -23.60 -15.80 -14.63
C GLY A 311 -23.76 -14.29 -14.45
N ALA A 312 -24.93 -13.73 -14.76
CA ALA A 312 -25.22 -12.30 -14.61
C ALA A 312 -25.13 -11.83 -13.15
N GLN A 313 -25.63 -12.62 -12.20
CA GLN A 313 -25.51 -12.34 -10.76
C GLN A 313 -24.06 -12.27 -10.32
N GLN A 314 -23.23 -13.25 -10.70
CA GLN A 314 -21.81 -13.27 -10.38
C GLN A 314 -21.06 -12.07 -10.98
N GLN A 315 -21.33 -11.72 -12.24
CA GLN A 315 -20.72 -10.59 -12.95
C GLN A 315 -21.09 -9.24 -12.31
N LEU A 316 -22.32 -9.05 -11.86
CA LEU A 316 -22.73 -7.83 -11.17
C LEU A 316 -21.96 -7.61 -9.87
N VAL A 317 -21.78 -8.67 -9.06
CA VAL A 317 -21.01 -8.59 -7.81
C VAL A 317 -19.54 -8.23 -8.08
N GLN A 318 -18.95 -8.83 -9.13
CA GLN A 318 -17.58 -8.52 -9.55
C GLN A 318 -17.43 -7.08 -10.06
N ALA A 319 -18.36 -6.60 -10.88
CA ALA A 319 -18.35 -5.22 -11.37
C ALA A 319 -18.48 -4.21 -10.22
N ARG A 320 -19.33 -4.50 -9.23
CA ARG A 320 -19.47 -3.68 -8.02
C ARG A 320 -18.15 -3.62 -7.23
N ARG A 321 -17.52 -4.78 -7.00
CA ARG A 321 -16.20 -4.82 -6.34
C ARG A 321 -15.15 -4.00 -7.10
N ALA A 322 -15.09 -4.13 -8.42
CA ALA A 322 -14.13 -3.39 -9.24
C ALA A 322 -14.31 -1.86 -9.11
N LEU A 323 -15.55 -1.38 -9.09
CA LEU A 323 -15.86 0.04 -8.87
C LEU A 323 -15.40 0.51 -7.48
N LEU A 324 -15.71 -0.24 -6.41
CA LEU A 324 -15.29 0.09 -5.05
C LEU A 324 -13.76 0.08 -4.90
N SER A 325 -13.07 -0.89 -5.51
CA SER A 325 -11.61 -0.96 -5.53
C SER A 325 -10.99 0.23 -6.27
N SER A 326 -11.62 0.73 -7.35
CA SER A 326 -11.15 1.93 -8.06
C SER A 326 -11.23 3.19 -7.19
N GLN A 327 -12.21 3.28 -6.29
CA GLN A 327 -12.32 4.38 -5.33
C GLN A 327 -11.21 4.32 -4.27
N VAL A 328 -10.87 3.13 -3.78
CA VAL A 328 -9.73 2.93 -2.86
C VAL A 328 -8.41 3.29 -3.57
N ALA A 329 -8.24 2.87 -4.81
CA ALA A 329 -7.07 3.23 -5.62
C ALA A 329 -6.96 4.75 -5.84
N LEU A 330 -8.07 5.43 -6.12
CA LEU A 330 -8.10 6.88 -6.25
C LEU A 330 -7.70 7.58 -4.94
N TYR A 331 -8.21 7.11 -3.79
CA TYR A 331 -7.82 7.64 -2.48
C TYR A 331 -6.30 7.51 -2.25
N ALA A 332 -5.73 6.34 -2.53
CA ALA A 332 -4.29 6.12 -2.40
C ALA A 332 -3.48 6.99 -3.39
N ALA A 333 -3.92 7.10 -4.65
CA ALA A 333 -3.27 7.91 -5.67
C ALA A 333 -3.27 9.41 -5.34
N LEU A 334 -4.26 9.89 -4.59
CA LEU A 334 -4.35 11.27 -4.11
C LEU A 334 -3.53 11.55 -2.84
N GLY A 335 -2.81 10.56 -2.31
CA GLY A 335 -1.98 10.71 -1.10
C GLY A 335 -2.70 10.40 0.22
N GLY A 336 -3.90 9.80 0.18
CA GLY A 336 -4.56 9.22 1.34
C GLY A 336 -5.00 10.21 2.43
N GLY A 337 -5.31 11.46 2.08
CA GLY A 337 -5.78 12.44 3.07
C GLY A 337 -4.72 12.87 4.09
N THR A 338 -3.43 12.76 3.76
CA THR A 338 -2.32 13.20 4.62
C THR A 338 -2.42 14.67 5.05
N LEU A 339 -3.10 15.50 4.25
CA LEU A 339 -3.41 16.90 4.60
C LEU A 339 -4.41 17.01 5.75
N ALA A 340 -5.37 16.08 5.87
CA ALA A 340 -6.33 16.08 6.99
C ALA A 340 -5.62 15.72 8.32
N ALA A 341 -4.72 14.74 8.30
CA ALA A 341 -3.95 14.33 9.47
C ALA A 341 -2.95 15.41 9.92
N ALA A 342 -2.34 16.14 9.00
CA ALA A 342 -1.47 17.27 9.31
C ALA A 342 -2.24 18.46 9.91
N GLY A 343 -3.48 18.72 9.45
CA GLY A 343 -4.37 19.75 9.99
C GLY A 343 -4.86 19.44 11.42
N GLU A 344 -5.17 18.18 11.69
CA GLU A 344 -5.57 17.73 13.04
C GLU A 344 -4.41 17.79 14.05
N ALA A 345 -3.20 17.44 13.63
CA ALA A 345 -2.00 17.53 14.46
C ALA A 345 -1.65 18.99 14.80
N GLN A 346 -1.82 19.93 13.87
CA GLN A 346 -1.64 21.37 14.11
C GLN A 346 -2.75 21.97 14.96
N GLY A 347 -4.00 21.52 14.81
CA GLY A 347 -5.13 21.93 15.64
C GLY A 347 -5.00 21.47 17.09
N ALA A 348 -4.47 20.27 17.33
CA ALA A 348 -4.23 19.74 18.67
C ALA A 348 -3.07 20.44 19.42
N ALA A 349 -2.07 20.94 18.68
CA ALA A 349 -0.93 21.68 19.24
C ALA A 349 -1.26 23.15 19.59
N SER A 350 -2.38 23.70 19.10
CA SER A 350 -2.77 25.09 19.29
C SER A 350 -3.81 25.32 20.39
N THR A 351 -4.23 24.30 21.14
CA THR A 351 -5.14 24.46 22.27
C THR A 351 -4.33 24.90 23.49
N PRO A 352 -4.45 26.17 23.97
CA PRO A 352 -3.72 26.62 25.15
C PRO A 352 -4.26 25.90 26.38
N ALA A 353 -3.37 25.31 27.17
CA ALA A 353 -3.70 24.75 28.46
C ALA A 353 -4.40 25.76 29.33
N SER A 354 -5.67 25.52 29.65
CA SER A 354 -6.43 26.32 30.62
C SER A 354 -5.79 26.12 31.98
N THR A 355 -5.19 27.20 32.51
CA THR A 355 -4.70 27.29 33.88
C THR A 355 -5.83 27.05 34.90
N PRO A 356 -5.66 26.14 35.88
CA PRO A 356 -6.64 26.02 36.94
C PRO A 356 -6.58 27.24 37.87
N SER A 357 -7.68 27.99 37.96
CA SER A 357 -7.91 29.03 38.94
C SER A 357 -7.97 28.40 40.34
N THR A 358 -6.99 28.69 41.16
CA THR A 358 -7.04 28.50 42.62
C THR A 358 -8.05 29.44 43.29
N ARG A 359 -9.00 28.85 43.96
CA ARG A 359 -9.61 29.43 45.15
C ARG A 359 -9.45 28.52 46.34
#